data_d85f8eaf46eeab580dc9cd28a5f1e78b
#
_entry.id   d85f8eaf46eeab580dc9cd28a5f1e78b
#
_cell.length_a   1.000
_cell.length_b   1.000
_cell.length_c   1.000
_cell.angle_alpha   90.00
_cell.angle_beta   90.00
_cell.angle_gamma   90.00
#
_symmetry.space_group_name_H-M   'P 1'
#
loop_
_entity.id
_entity.type
_entity.pdbx_description
1 polymer ?
#
loop_
_entity_poly.entity_id
_entity_poly.type
_entity_poly.pdbx_seq_one_letter_code
_entity_poly.pdbx_strand_id
1 'polypeptide(L)'
;MGQKIISVIGGSGFIGSYLIDKLLELGYYVKIISRKPIAKKNFYPSAKLGQYSLISCNVCDTKKLDKVIEGSFCVINLVGVLEDKKKNSFNAAHIQGSESIMKSCKKHNIQKVIHISALGVDKNKTSKYAITKLKAEKNIKKVQNSIIIRPSIVFGYEDNFLNFFANYAKFSPFLPLIGGGRTYFQPILVSDLVQIIIASINKKFKDGQIIEVGGPDILNFKEILIFLLKELKLKRYFINLPFNVASKVAFFLERLPVKLITRDQVEMLKTDNIVNKKNSYKKFLQYECNSFFIAAKKQLKFYKKNGGH
;
A
#
# COMPACT_ATOMS: atom_id res chain seq x y z
N MET A 1 25.50 -1.19 22.10
CA MET A 1 25.12 -1.62 20.74
C MET A 1 24.72 -0.40 19.93
N GLY A 2 25.29 -0.20 18.74
CA GLY A 2 24.94 0.95 17.89
C GLY A 2 23.46 0.93 17.47
N GLN A 3 22.90 2.10 17.23
CA GLN A 3 21.52 2.29 16.80
C GLN A 3 21.28 1.59 15.44
N LYS A 4 20.29 0.70 15.34
CA LYS A 4 19.98 0.01 14.10
C LYS A 4 19.38 0.97 13.08
N ILE A 5 19.90 0.95 11.87
CA ILE A 5 19.46 1.80 10.74
C ILE A 5 18.43 1.06 9.91
N ILE A 6 17.29 1.71 9.67
CA ILE A 6 16.25 1.19 8.77
C ILE A 6 16.08 2.14 7.58
N SER A 7 16.27 1.62 6.37
CA SER A 7 16.01 2.36 5.13
C SER A 7 14.60 2.11 4.64
N VAL A 8 13.78 3.17 4.56
CA VAL A 8 12.39 3.09 4.09
C VAL A 8 12.28 3.74 2.71
N ILE A 9 12.23 2.92 1.67
CA ILE A 9 12.08 3.34 0.27
C ILE A 9 10.61 3.57 -0.03
N GLY A 10 10.25 4.76 -0.50
CA GLY A 10 8.85 5.20 -0.61
C GLY A 10 8.29 5.74 0.73
N GLY A 11 9.16 6.12 1.66
CA GLY A 11 8.80 6.54 3.02
C GLY A 11 7.91 7.79 3.10
N SER A 12 7.91 8.67 2.08
CA SER A 12 7.03 9.85 2.04
C SER A 12 5.58 9.55 1.58
N GLY A 13 5.24 8.27 1.36
CA GLY A 13 3.89 7.84 0.97
C GLY A 13 2.98 7.61 2.18
N PHE A 14 1.70 7.26 1.90
CA PHE A 14 0.66 7.03 2.90
C PHE A 14 1.09 6.02 3.99
N ILE A 15 1.48 4.80 3.63
CA ILE A 15 1.93 3.79 4.61
C ILE A 15 3.23 4.24 5.28
N GLY A 16 4.11 4.91 4.51
CA GLY A 16 5.41 5.34 4.98
C GLY A 16 5.34 6.34 6.14
N SER A 17 4.43 7.29 6.11
CA SER A 17 4.28 8.30 7.17
C SER A 17 3.97 7.66 8.52
N TYR A 18 3.06 6.69 8.57
CA TYR A 18 2.73 5.95 9.79
C TYR A 18 3.86 5.03 10.25
N LEU A 19 4.51 4.36 9.29
CA LEU A 19 5.61 3.44 9.59
C LEU A 19 6.82 4.17 10.17
N ILE A 20 7.20 5.31 9.59
CA ILE A 20 8.35 6.09 10.03
C ILE A 20 8.16 6.58 11.45
N ASP A 21 7.02 7.19 11.76
CA ASP A 21 6.74 7.68 13.11
C ASP A 21 6.87 6.56 14.16
N LYS A 22 6.33 5.38 13.86
CA LYS A 22 6.43 4.23 14.75
C LYS A 22 7.86 3.66 14.86
N LEU A 23 8.65 3.68 13.80
CA LEU A 23 10.06 3.28 13.84
C LEU A 23 10.90 4.23 14.69
N LEU A 24 10.62 5.54 14.62
CA LEU A 24 11.28 6.57 15.41
C LEU A 24 10.93 6.42 16.90
N GLU A 25 9.66 6.18 17.22
CA GLU A 25 9.20 5.87 18.59
C GLU A 25 9.95 4.67 19.19
N LEU A 26 10.21 3.64 18.36
CA LEU A 26 10.96 2.44 18.77
C LEU A 26 12.49 2.64 18.85
N GLY A 27 12.99 3.84 18.59
CA GLY A 27 14.40 4.17 18.73
C GLY A 27 15.29 3.83 17.55
N TYR A 28 14.74 3.43 16.39
CA TYR A 28 15.53 3.20 15.17
C TYR A 28 16.02 4.51 14.56
N TYR A 29 17.19 4.48 13.90
CA TYR A 29 17.55 5.52 12.96
C TYR A 29 16.91 5.23 11.61
N VAL A 30 16.20 6.22 11.01
CA VAL A 30 15.43 5.99 9.78
C VAL A 30 15.97 6.81 8.62
N LYS A 31 16.43 6.14 7.55
CA LYS A 31 16.70 6.76 6.25
C LYS A 31 15.40 6.79 5.44
N ILE A 32 14.83 7.98 5.27
CA ILE A 32 13.57 8.19 4.53
C ILE A 32 13.91 8.48 3.08
N ILE A 33 13.70 7.48 2.21
CA ILE A 33 14.13 7.51 0.83
C ILE A 33 12.93 7.70 -0.09
N SER A 34 12.90 8.78 -0.86
CA SER A 34 11.89 9.02 -1.88
C SER A 34 12.40 9.98 -2.95
N ARG A 35 11.69 10.13 -4.06
CA ARG A 35 12.06 11.09 -5.13
C ARG A 35 11.95 12.54 -4.69
N LYS A 36 10.99 12.84 -3.83
CA LYS A 36 10.75 14.13 -3.20
C LYS A 36 10.52 13.91 -1.70
N PRO A 37 11.59 13.82 -0.90
CA PRO A 37 11.48 13.51 0.52
C PRO A 37 10.83 14.64 1.32
N ILE A 38 10.83 15.86 0.81
CA ILE A 38 10.17 17.03 1.40
C ILE A 38 8.69 16.96 1.01
N ALA A 39 7.93 16.09 1.66
CA ALA A 39 6.47 16.12 1.57
C ALA A 39 5.92 17.01 2.69
N LYS A 40 4.73 17.57 2.51
CA LYS A 40 4.01 18.43 3.47
C LYS A 40 3.82 17.86 4.89
N LYS A 41 4.31 16.66 5.15
CA LYS A 41 4.05 15.83 6.34
C LYS A 41 5.31 15.33 7.05
N ASN A 42 6.44 15.99 6.88
CA ASN A 42 7.71 15.58 7.51
C ASN A 42 7.81 15.94 9.01
N PHE A 43 6.67 16.16 9.65
CA PHE A 43 6.63 16.28 11.10
C PHE A 43 6.30 14.90 11.70
N TYR A 44 7.27 14.32 12.35
CA TYR A 44 7.12 13.07 13.09
C TYR A 44 7.15 13.38 14.58
N PRO A 45 6.00 13.34 15.28
CA PRO A 45 5.93 13.72 16.71
C PRO A 45 6.87 12.90 17.60
N SER A 46 7.12 11.64 17.22
CA SER A 46 7.97 10.72 17.97
C SER A 46 9.47 10.88 17.71
N ALA A 47 9.87 11.77 16.79
CA ALA A 47 11.27 11.92 16.36
C ALA A 47 12.11 12.67 17.41
N LYS A 48 13.28 12.13 17.73
CA LYS A 48 14.35 12.84 18.44
C LYS A 48 15.26 13.57 17.46
N LEU A 49 15.99 14.57 17.93
CA LEU A 49 16.94 15.30 17.10
C LEU A 49 17.97 14.34 16.49
N GLY A 50 18.19 14.45 15.15
CA GLY A 50 19.15 13.64 14.43
C GLY A 50 18.76 12.16 14.23
N GLN A 51 17.52 11.76 14.54
CA GLN A 51 17.11 10.34 14.48
C GLN A 51 16.72 9.87 13.07
N TYR A 52 16.57 10.77 12.10
CA TYR A 52 16.27 10.41 10.73
C TYR A 52 17.00 11.28 9.71
N SER A 53 17.07 10.81 8.48
CA SER A 53 17.56 11.58 7.33
C SER A 53 16.58 11.51 6.16
N LEU A 54 16.40 12.65 5.46
CA LEU A 54 15.59 12.77 4.26
C LEU A 54 16.50 12.65 3.03
N ILE A 55 16.28 11.64 2.21
CA ILE A 55 17.17 11.32 1.09
C ILE A 55 16.39 11.30 -0.22
N SER A 56 16.73 12.22 -1.13
CA SER A 56 16.18 12.22 -2.48
C SER A 56 16.85 11.14 -3.32
N CYS A 57 16.09 10.08 -3.66
CA CYS A 57 16.57 9.01 -4.52
C CYS A 57 15.42 8.43 -5.34
N ASN A 58 15.67 8.21 -6.63
CA ASN A 58 14.79 7.38 -7.45
C ASN A 58 15.18 5.92 -7.24
N VAL A 59 14.22 5.05 -6.94
CA VAL A 59 14.44 3.62 -6.72
C VAL A 59 15.08 2.92 -7.94
N CYS A 60 14.93 3.48 -9.14
CA CYS A 60 15.57 2.97 -10.37
C CYS A 60 17.03 3.41 -10.52
N ASP A 61 17.49 4.39 -9.76
CA ASP A 61 18.89 4.82 -9.74
C ASP A 61 19.71 3.89 -8.84
N THR A 62 20.15 2.78 -9.42
CA THR A 62 20.87 1.74 -8.68
C THR A 62 22.15 2.27 -8.03
N LYS A 63 22.89 3.16 -8.70
CA LYS A 63 24.15 3.70 -8.17
C LYS A 63 23.92 4.56 -6.93
N LYS A 64 22.88 5.40 -6.95
CA LYS A 64 22.53 6.25 -5.81
C LYS A 64 21.90 5.43 -4.69
N LEU A 65 20.99 4.51 -5.04
CA LEU A 65 20.33 3.62 -4.08
C LEU A 65 21.34 2.79 -3.30
N ASP A 66 22.35 2.27 -4.00
CA ASP A 66 23.46 1.48 -3.45
C ASP A 66 24.14 2.21 -2.28
N LYS A 67 24.55 3.47 -2.52
CA LYS A 67 25.19 4.32 -1.49
C LYS A 67 24.26 4.63 -0.33
N VAL A 68 22.96 4.82 -0.62
CA VAL A 68 21.99 5.26 0.37
C VAL A 68 21.63 4.17 1.36
N ILE A 69 21.48 2.91 0.91
CA ILE A 69 21.09 1.82 1.79
C ILE A 69 22.27 1.16 2.52
N GLU A 70 23.49 1.53 2.17
CA GLU A 70 24.70 1.03 2.85
C GLU A 70 24.60 1.20 4.38
N GLY A 71 25.04 0.17 5.12
CA GLY A 71 24.99 0.14 6.57
C GLY A 71 23.60 -0.05 7.18
N SER A 72 22.57 -0.25 6.37
CA SER A 72 21.22 -0.51 6.89
C SER A 72 21.11 -1.94 7.44
N PHE A 73 20.49 -2.05 8.62
CA PHE A 73 20.09 -3.34 9.19
C PHE A 73 18.89 -3.94 8.42
N CYS A 74 17.93 -3.07 8.05
CA CYS A 74 16.73 -3.49 7.34
C CYS A 74 16.39 -2.50 6.21
N VAL A 75 15.96 -3.02 5.06
CA VAL A 75 15.41 -2.23 3.95
C VAL A 75 13.93 -2.57 3.79
N ILE A 76 13.07 -1.54 3.88
CA ILE A 76 11.63 -1.67 3.69
C ILE A 76 11.23 -0.97 2.39
N ASN A 77 10.71 -1.72 1.43
CA ASN A 77 10.25 -1.19 0.15
C ASN A 77 8.72 -1.01 0.16
N LEU A 78 8.30 0.24 0.22
CA LEU A 78 6.89 0.67 0.12
C LEU A 78 6.55 1.21 -1.27
N VAL A 79 7.49 1.18 -2.24
CA VAL A 79 7.25 1.74 -3.56
C VAL A 79 6.15 0.96 -4.28
N GLY A 80 5.11 1.69 -4.65
CA GLY A 80 4.02 1.20 -5.46
C GLY A 80 3.34 2.37 -6.15
N VAL A 81 2.91 2.16 -7.40
CA VAL A 81 2.11 3.12 -8.15
C VAL A 81 0.83 2.42 -8.57
N LEU A 82 -0.29 3.14 -8.52
CA LEU A 82 -1.61 2.62 -8.87
C LEU A 82 -2.02 2.97 -10.30
N GLU A 83 -1.19 3.77 -11.00
CA GLU A 83 -1.41 4.19 -12.36
C GLU A 83 -0.14 4.05 -13.19
N ASP A 84 -0.29 3.63 -14.44
CA ASP A 84 0.81 3.51 -15.41
C ASP A 84 1.01 4.85 -16.13
N LYS A 85 1.90 5.71 -15.61
CA LYS A 85 2.23 7.02 -16.21
C LYS A 85 3.63 6.99 -16.82
N LYS A 86 3.86 7.70 -17.96
CA LYS A 86 5.16 7.71 -18.67
C LYS A 86 6.38 7.89 -17.76
N LYS A 87 6.33 8.85 -16.81
CA LYS A 87 7.41 9.10 -15.84
C LYS A 87 7.38 8.20 -14.60
N ASN A 88 6.33 7.38 -14.46
CA ASN A 88 6.04 6.59 -13.25
C ASN A 88 5.35 5.28 -13.65
N SER A 89 5.97 4.57 -14.61
CA SER A 89 5.39 3.34 -15.13
C SER A 89 5.44 2.21 -14.10
N PHE A 90 4.52 1.26 -14.22
CA PHE A 90 4.55 0.03 -13.44
C PHE A 90 5.89 -0.70 -13.62
N ASN A 91 6.43 -0.71 -14.85
CA ASN A 91 7.73 -1.35 -15.12
C ASN A 91 8.86 -0.69 -14.34
N ALA A 92 8.97 0.63 -14.38
CA ALA A 92 10.00 1.36 -13.66
C ALA A 92 9.86 1.17 -12.14
N ALA A 93 8.67 1.47 -11.58
CA ALA A 93 8.48 1.46 -10.15
C ALA A 93 8.55 0.04 -9.53
N HIS A 94 7.96 -0.96 -10.19
CA HIS A 94 7.88 -2.31 -9.64
C HIS A 94 9.07 -3.17 -10.07
N ILE A 95 9.36 -3.29 -11.38
CA ILE A 95 10.37 -4.24 -11.86
C ILE A 95 11.77 -3.67 -11.69
N GLN A 96 12.08 -2.53 -12.34
CA GLN A 96 13.42 -1.94 -12.26
C GLN A 96 13.77 -1.52 -10.83
N GLY A 97 12.80 -0.93 -10.10
CA GLY A 97 12.98 -0.56 -8.70
C GLY A 97 13.31 -1.76 -7.81
N SER A 98 12.58 -2.87 -7.94
CA SER A 98 12.85 -4.09 -7.16
C SER A 98 14.18 -4.75 -7.55
N GLU A 99 14.57 -4.68 -8.83
CA GLU A 99 15.86 -5.16 -9.29
C GLU A 99 17.02 -4.37 -8.69
N SER A 100 16.90 -3.03 -8.67
CA SER A 100 17.89 -2.16 -8.02
C SER A 100 18.01 -2.48 -6.53
N ILE A 101 16.88 -2.63 -5.83
CA ILE A 101 16.87 -3.00 -4.40
C ILE A 101 17.55 -4.36 -4.20
N MET A 102 17.21 -5.36 -5.01
CA MET A 102 17.79 -6.70 -4.91
C MET A 102 19.31 -6.67 -5.09
N LYS A 103 19.81 -5.96 -6.12
CA LYS A 103 21.24 -5.82 -6.38
C LYS A 103 21.97 -5.15 -5.21
N SER A 104 21.46 -4.01 -4.75
CA SER A 104 22.08 -3.25 -3.66
C SER A 104 22.01 -3.99 -2.32
N CYS A 105 20.90 -4.65 -2.00
CA CYS A 105 20.77 -5.43 -0.76
C CYS A 105 21.75 -6.62 -0.72
N LYS A 106 21.96 -7.30 -1.85
CA LYS A 106 22.94 -8.38 -1.95
C LYS A 106 24.36 -7.87 -1.78
N LYS A 107 24.72 -6.76 -2.45
CA LYS A 107 26.04 -6.16 -2.37
C LYS A 107 26.44 -5.77 -0.94
N HIS A 108 25.51 -5.19 -0.19
CA HIS A 108 25.77 -4.73 1.19
C HIS A 108 25.37 -5.76 2.27
N ASN A 109 25.05 -7.01 1.89
CA ASN A 109 24.65 -8.06 2.82
C ASN A 109 23.56 -7.61 3.82
N ILE A 110 22.53 -6.91 3.31
CA ILE A 110 21.44 -6.39 4.14
C ILE A 110 20.74 -7.54 4.86
N GLN A 111 20.65 -7.45 6.19
CA GLN A 111 20.20 -8.55 7.05
C GLN A 111 18.70 -8.85 6.91
N LYS A 112 17.89 -7.87 6.49
CA LYS A 112 16.45 -8.01 6.35
C LYS A 112 15.90 -7.14 5.22
N VAL A 113 15.05 -7.73 4.37
CA VAL A 113 14.31 -6.99 3.35
C VAL A 113 12.81 -7.26 3.48
N ILE A 114 12.02 -6.20 3.59
CA ILE A 114 10.55 -6.26 3.63
C ILE A 114 10.01 -5.55 2.40
N HIS A 115 9.22 -6.25 1.58
CA HIS A 115 8.62 -5.70 0.37
C HIS A 115 7.10 -5.70 0.46
N ILE A 116 6.49 -4.54 0.25
CA ILE A 116 5.04 -4.42 0.21
C ILE A 116 4.55 -4.65 -1.22
N SER A 117 3.86 -5.76 -1.40
CA SER A 117 3.17 -6.14 -2.62
C SER A 117 1.67 -5.81 -2.52
N ALA A 118 0.80 -6.64 -3.07
CA ALA A 118 -0.65 -6.51 -2.92
C ALA A 118 -1.31 -7.89 -2.97
N LEU A 119 -2.44 -8.02 -2.26
CA LEU A 119 -3.25 -9.23 -2.27
C LEU A 119 -3.89 -9.45 -3.65
N GLY A 120 -4.00 -10.70 -4.07
CA GLY A 120 -4.61 -11.06 -5.36
C GLY A 120 -3.72 -10.93 -6.60
N VAL A 121 -2.48 -10.42 -6.48
CA VAL A 121 -1.57 -10.27 -7.63
C VAL A 121 -1.20 -11.59 -8.30
N ASP A 122 -1.21 -12.70 -7.58
CA ASP A 122 -0.95 -14.05 -8.09
C ASP A 122 -2.15 -14.68 -8.80
N LYS A 123 -3.34 -14.19 -8.51
CA LYS A 123 -4.60 -14.68 -9.10
C LYS A 123 -4.96 -13.95 -10.40
N ASN A 124 -4.54 -12.69 -10.55
CA ASN A 124 -4.85 -11.87 -11.71
C ASN A 124 -3.72 -11.90 -12.74
N LYS A 125 -3.98 -12.54 -13.89
CA LYS A 125 -3.00 -12.73 -14.96
C LYS A 125 -3.10 -11.68 -16.09
N THR A 126 -4.08 -10.81 -16.06
CA THR A 126 -4.38 -9.83 -17.11
C THR A 126 -4.02 -8.41 -16.74
N SER A 127 -4.08 -8.06 -15.45
CA SER A 127 -3.68 -6.74 -14.96
C SER A 127 -2.17 -6.54 -15.07
N LYS A 128 -1.76 -5.45 -15.70
CA LYS A 128 -0.34 -5.04 -15.77
C LYS A 128 0.23 -4.76 -14.38
N TYR A 129 -0.58 -4.18 -13.50
CA TYR A 129 -0.21 -3.95 -12.10
C TYR A 129 0.15 -5.28 -11.42
N ALA A 130 -0.74 -6.28 -11.49
CA ALA A 130 -0.52 -7.59 -10.88
C ALA A 130 0.73 -8.28 -11.45
N ILE A 131 0.87 -8.30 -12.77
CA ILE A 131 2.02 -8.92 -13.47
C ILE A 131 3.33 -8.28 -13.03
N THR A 132 3.38 -6.94 -12.97
CA THR A 132 4.61 -6.22 -12.61
C THR A 132 4.94 -6.35 -11.11
N LYS A 133 3.93 -6.39 -10.24
CA LYS A 133 4.11 -6.69 -8.81
C LYS A 133 4.65 -8.10 -8.58
N LEU A 134 4.13 -9.11 -9.29
CA LEU A 134 4.67 -10.48 -9.21
C LEU A 134 6.12 -10.58 -9.69
N LYS A 135 6.49 -9.83 -10.75
CA LYS A 135 7.90 -9.77 -11.17
C LYS A 135 8.78 -9.12 -10.10
N ALA A 136 8.27 -8.07 -9.43
CA ALA A 136 8.97 -7.45 -8.30
C ALA A 136 9.18 -8.44 -7.14
N GLU A 137 8.16 -9.21 -6.79
CA GLU A 137 8.29 -10.27 -5.77
C GLU A 137 9.37 -11.29 -6.13
N LYS A 138 9.42 -11.73 -7.41
CA LYS A 138 10.46 -12.66 -7.89
C LYS A 138 11.87 -12.09 -7.74
N ASN A 139 12.07 -10.79 -7.94
CA ASN A 139 13.35 -10.13 -7.70
C ASN A 139 13.72 -10.13 -6.22
N ILE A 140 12.78 -9.75 -5.36
CA ILE A 140 13.03 -9.66 -3.91
C ILE A 140 13.26 -11.03 -3.28
N LYS A 141 12.60 -12.08 -3.73
CA LYS A 141 12.85 -13.48 -3.29
C LYS A 141 14.29 -13.96 -3.47
N LYS A 142 15.07 -13.32 -4.35
CA LYS A 142 16.48 -13.62 -4.55
C LYS A 142 17.37 -13.06 -3.44
N VAL A 143 16.84 -12.23 -2.53
CA VAL A 143 17.56 -11.66 -1.39
C VAL A 143 17.32 -12.55 -0.18
N GLN A 144 18.41 -12.89 0.52
CA GLN A 144 18.34 -13.66 1.76
C GLN A 144 17.50 -12.92 2.82
N ASN A 145 16.77 -13.67 3.63
CA ASN A 145 15.94 -13.16 4.71
C ASN A 145 14.93 -12.08 4.24
N SER A 146 14.45 -12.23 3.00
CA SER A 146 13.41 -11.34 2.45
C SER A 146 12.01 -11.81 2.80
N ILE A 147 11.10 -10.85 2.98
CA ILE A 147 9.68 -11.07 3.25
C ILE A 147 8.86 -10.25 2.26
N ILE A 148 7.80 -10.85 1.77
CA ILE A 148 6.81 -10.20 0.91
C ILE A 148 5.51 -10.11 1.67
N ILE A 149 5.07 -8.89 1.96
CA ILE A 149 3.77 -8.63 2.59
C ILE A 149 2.79 -8.22 1.49
N ARG A 150 1.68 -8.95 1.38
CA ARG A 150 0.57 -8.68 0.48
C ARG A 150 -0.63 -8.17 1.26
N PRO A 151 -0.78 -6.86 1.45
CA PRO A 151 -1.96 -6.32 2.09
C PRO A 151 -3.18 -6.35 1.15
N SER A 152 -4.37 -6.47 1.72
CA SER A 152 -5.63 -6.08 1.10
C SER A 152 -5.69 -4.56 0.97
N ILE A 153 -6.87 -4.00 0.66
CA ILE A 153 -7.04 -2.55 0.62
C ILE A 153 -6.67 -1.95 1.97
N VAL A 154 -5.68 -1.05 1.95
CA VAL A 154 -5.23 -0.32 3.14
C VAL A 154 -6.01 0.97 3.26
N PHE A 155 -6.66 1.18 4.39
CA PHE A 155 -7.43 2.40 4.66
C PHE A 155 -6.90 3.16 5.88
N GLY A 156 -7.22 4.45 5.98
CA GLY A 156 -6.80 5.37 7.04
C GLY A 156 -7.04 6.82 6.61
N TYR A 157 -6.75 7.81 7.47
CA TYR A 157 -7.11 9.22 7.21
C TYR A 157 -6.65 9.76 5.85
N GLU A 158 -5.60 9.24 5.28
CA GLU A 158 -4.96 9.72 4.04
C GLU A 158 -5.03 8.71 2.89
N ASP A 159 -5.89 7.69 3.02
CA ASP A 159 -6.05 6.69 1.97
C ASP A 159 -6.68 7.28 0.70
N ASN A 160 -6.42 6.59 -0.41
CA ASN A 160 -7.00 6.95 -1.71
C ASN A 160 -8.30 6.19 -2.03
N PHE A 161 -8.76 5.28 -1.15
CA PHE A 161 -9.91 4.45 -1.43
C PHE A 161 -11.19 5.00 -0.77
N LEU A 162 -11.29 5.00 0.56
CA LEU A 162 -12.46 5.52 1.27
C LEU A 162 -12.63 7.02 1.01
N ASN A 163 -11.52 7.76 1.04
CA ASN A 163 -11.53 9.20 0.82
C ASN A 163 -12.01 9.56 -0.59
N PHE A 164 -11.59 8.78 -1.61
CA PHE A 164 -12.09 8.98 -2.97
C PHE A 164 -13.61 8.82 -3.05
N PHE A 165 -14.16 7.72 -2.53
CA PHE A 165 -15.58 7.48 -2.59
C PHE A 165 -16.39 8.42 -1.67
N ALA A 166 -15.84 8.84 -0.53
CA ALA A 166 -16.45 9.83 0.34
C ALA A 166 -16.58 11.19 -0.36
N ASN A 167 -15.52 11.65 -1.04
CA ASN A 167 -15.55 12.87 -1.82
C ASN A 167 -16.48 12.74 -3.04
N TYR A 168 -16.36 11.66 -3.79
CA TYR A 168 -17.21 11.43 -4.95
C TYR A 168 -18.69 11.42 -4.58
N ALA A 169 -19.07 10.78 -3.47
CA ALA A 169 -20.43 10.74 -2.98
C ALA A 169 -20.99 12.11 -2.54
N LYS A 170 -20.15 13.10 -2.23
CA LYS A 170 -20.61 14.47 -1.93
C LYS A 170 -21.14 15.18 -3.17
N PHE A 171 -20.52 14.97 -4.32
CA PHE A 171 -20.83 15.70 -5.56
C PHE A 171 -21.73 14.92 -6.51
N SER A 172 -21.64 13.58 -6.54
CA SER A 172 -22.43 12.76 -7.46
C SER A 172 -23.63 12.12 -6.77
N PRO A 173 -24.83 12.22 -7.37
CA PRO A 173 -26.01 11.48 -6.89
C PRO A 173 -25.93 9.98 -7.19
N PHE A 174 -25.00 9.57 -8.05
CA PHE A 174 -24.84 8.20 -8.50
C PHE A 174 -23.47 7.62 -8.11
N LEU A 175 -23.46 6.36 -7.67
CA LEU A 175 -22.25 5.60 -7.38
C LEU A 175 -22.17 4.35 -8.28
N PRO A 176 -21.08 4.17 -9.06
CA PRO A 176 -20.94 3.03 -9.92
C PRO A 176 -20.60 1.76 -9.13
N LEU A 177 -21.35 0.69 -9.32
CA LEU A 177 -21.06 -0.65 -8.83
C LEU A 177 -20.47 -1.48 -9.98
N ILE A 178 -19.15 -1.47 -10.10
CA ILE A 178 -18.45 -2.26 -11.11
C ILE A 178 -18.61 -3.75 -10.78
N GLY A 179 -19.02 -4.55 -11.79
CA GLY A 179 -19.34 -5.96 -11.59
C GLY A 179 -20.47 -6.20 -10.59
N GLY A 180 -21.38 -5.21 -10.41
CA GLY A 180 -22.44 -5.26 -9.41
C GLY A 180 -21.97 -5.07 -7.97
N GLY A 181 -20.71 -4.67 -7.79
CA GLY A 181 -20.12 -4.51 -6.47
C GLY A 181 -19.89 -5.82 -5.70
N ARG A 182 -19.79 -6.95 -6.41
CA ARG A 182 -19.73 -8.30 -5.82
C ARG A 182 -18.32 -8.72 -5.39
N THR A 183 -17.29 -8.02 -5.85
CA THR A 183 -15.89 -8.32 -5.47
C THR A 183 -15.71 -8.14 -3.97
N TYR A 184 -15.16 -9.15 -3.33
CA TYR A 184 -14.88 -9.16 -1.90
C TYR A 184 -13.50 -8.60 -1.58
N PHE A 185 -13.43 -7.88 -0.48
CA PHE A 185 -12.24 -7.29 0.10
C PHE A 185 -12.13 -7.65 1.57
N GLN A 186 -10.92 -7.58 2.08
CA GLN A 186 -10.62 -7.74 3.50
C GLN A 186 -9.81 -6.53 3.99
N PRO A 187 -10.44 -5.31 4.07
CA PRO A 187 -9.74 -4.05 4.30
C PRO A 187 -8.93 -4.09 5.59
N ILE A 188 -7.72 -3.50 5.56
CA ILE A 188 -6.85 -3.38 6.73
C ILE A 188 -6.56 -1.93 7.08
N LEU A 189 -6.65 -1.59 8.37
CA LEU A 189 -6.25 -0.27 8.87
C LEU A 189 -4.73 -0.08 8.73
N VAL A 190 -4.30 1.10 8.28
CA VAL A 190 -2.88 1.39 8.04
C VAL A 190 -2.01 1.19 9.29
N SER A 191 -2.51 1.54 10.47
CA SER A 191 -1.78 1.31 11.74
C SER A 191 -1.57 -0.17 12.02
N ASP A 192 -2.55 -1.04 11.71
CA ASP A 192 -2.42 -2.48 11.88
C ASP A 192 -1.39 -3.08 10.91
N LEU A 193 -1.41 -2.63 9.66
CA LEU A 193 -0.39 -3.01 8.68
C LEU A 193 1.01 -2.62 9.16
N VAL A 194 1.16 -1.41 9.73
CA VAL A 194 2.43 -0.92 10.29
C VAL A 194 2.89 -1.80 11.44
N GLN A 195 2.02 -2.19 12.37
CA GLN A 195 2.38 -3.12 13.44
C GLN A 195 2.87 -4.48 12.91
N ILE A 196 2.23 -5.00 11.86
CA ILE A 196 2.64 -6.25 11.21
C ILE A 196 4.02 -6.09 10.55
N ILE A 197 4.28 -4.97 9.87
CA ILE A 197 5.59 -4.67 9.29
C ILE A 197 6.66 -4.63 10.38
N ILE A 198 6.42 -3.94 11.49
CA ILE A 198 7.36 -3.81 12.61
C ILE A 198 7.63 -5.15 13.27
N ALA A 199 6.59 -5.93 13.56
CA ALA A 199 6.73 -7.27 14.11
C ALA A 199 7.57 -8.18 13.19
N SER A 200 7.54 -7.91 11.86
CA SER A 200 8.32 -8.65 10.88
C SER A 200 9.81 -8.28 10.87
N ILE A 201 10.22 -7.13 11.38
CA ILE A 201 11.63 -6.67 11.35
C ILE A 201 12.54 -7.62 12.13
N ASN A 202 12.15 -7.98 13.35
CA ASN A 202 12.97 -8.79 14.26
C ASN A 202 12.71 -10.30 14.18
N LYS A 203 11.66 -10.72 13.45
CA LYS A 203 11.31 -12.13 13.32
C LYS A 203 12.06 -12.78 12.16
N LYS A 204 12.56 -14.00 12.37
CA LYS A 204 13.15 -14.82 11.29
C LYS A 204 12.02 -15.46 10.46
N PHE A 205 12.16 -15.43 9.15
CA PHE A 205 11.27 -16.06 8.18
C PHE A 205 12.10 -16.85 7.16
N LYS A 206 11.43 -17.71 6.40
CA LYS A 206 12.05 -18.34 5.22
C LYS A 206 12.29 -17.27 4.15
N ASP A 207 13.33 -17.41 3.37
CA ASP A 207 13.65 -16.49 2.27
C ASP A 207 12.48 -16.39 1.29
N GLY A 208 12.08 -15.16 0.99
CA GLY A 208 10.95 -14.89 0.13
C GLY A 208 9.59 -15.30 0.70
N GLN A 209 9.47 -15.47 2.03
CA GLN A 209 8.20 -15.78 2.67
C GLN A 209 7.12 -14.78 2.28
N ILE A 210 5.99 -15.28 1.80
CA ILE A 210 4.81 -14.47 1.52
C ILE A 210 3.92 -14.47 2.76
N ILE A 211 3.49 -13.26 3.15
CA ILE A 211 2.54 -13.01 4.24
C ILE A 211 1.38 -12.20 3.68
N GLU A 212 0.20 -12.75 3.71
CA GLU A 212 -1.02 -12.07 3.30
C GLU A 212 -1.70 -11.42 4.51
N VAL A 213 -2.11 -10.16 4.33
CA VAL A 213 -2.58 -9.32 5.42
C VAL A 213 -3.92 -8.67 5.07
N GLY A 214 -4.92 -8.93 5.91
CA GLY A 214 -6.25 -8.33 5.84
C GLY A 214 -6.80 -8.12 7.24
N GLY A 215 -7.76 -7.23 7.37
CA GLY A 215 -8.50 -7.02 8.62
C GLY A 215 -9.40 -8.18 8.99
N PRO A 216 -10.15 -8.09 10.08
CA PRO A 216 -11.07 -9.14 10.50
C PRO A 216 -12.31 -9.26 9.61
N ASP A 217 -12.74 -8.15 8.98
CA ASP A 217 -14.00 -8.09 8.24
C ASP A 217 -13.78 -8.41 6.75
N ILE A 218 -14.61 -9.29 6.20
CA ILE A 218 -14.68 -9.58 4.76
C ILE A 218 -15.97 -8.94 4.23
N LEU A 219 -15.82 -8.01 3.30
CA LEU A 219 -16.91 -7.18 2.79
C LEU A 219 -16.86 -7.12 1.26
N ASN A 220 -18.01 -7.18 0.60
CA ASN A 220 -18.05 -6.87 -0.81
C ASN A 220 -18.03 -5.34 -1.04
N PHE A 221 -17.71 -4.93 -2.26
CA PHE A 221 -17.56 -3.52 -2.60
C PHE A 221 -18.85 -2.71 -2.35
N LYS A 222 -20.03 -3.31 -2.61
CA LYS A 222 -21.31 -2.67 -2.36
C LYS A 222 -21.54 -2.44 -0.87
N GLU A 223 -21.21 -3.41 0.00
CA GLU A 223 -21.32 -3.27 1.46
C GLU A 223 -20.44 -2.15 1.99
N ILE A 224 -19.21 -2.02 1.49
CA ILE A 224 -18.31 -0.92 1.85
C ILE A 224 -18.96 0.43 1.50
N LEU A 225 -19.53 0.57 0.29
CA LEU A 225 -20.17 1.82 -0.13
C LEU A 225 -21.47 2.11 0.63
N ILE A 226 -22.26 1.10 0.95
CA ILE A 226 -23.46 1.26 1.80
C ILE A 226 -23.07 1.77 3.18
N PHE A 227 -22.04 1.17 3.79
CA PHE A 227 -21.53 1.63 5.08
C PHE A 227 -21.05 3.09 5.01
N LEU A 228 -20.26 3.43 3.98
CA LEU A 228 -19.78 4.79 3.76
C LEU A 228 -20.93 5.79 3.66
N LEU A 229 -21.94 5.51 2.84
CA LEU A 229 -23.11 6.39 2.69
C LEU A 229 -23.89 6.56 3.99
N LYS A 230 -24.08 5.48 4.75
CA LYS A 230 -24.72 5.50 6.06
C LYS A 230 -23.96 6.42 7.03
N GLU A 231 -22.64 6.28 7.10
CA GLU A 231 -21.81 7.09 7.99
C GLU A 231 -21.76 8.57 7.57
N LEU A 232 -21.81 8.87 6.28
CA LEU A 232 -21.89 10.24 5.75
C LEU A 232 -23.29 10.85 5.81
N LYS A 233 -24.31 10.06 6.14
CA LYS A 233 -25.73 10.44 6.09
C LYS A 233 -26.18 10.91 4.70
N LEU A 234 -25.65 10.29 3.64
CA LEU A 234 -25.95 10.58 2.25
C LEU A 234 -26.84 9.49 1.65
N LYS A 235 -27.84 9.89 0.87
CA LYS A 235 -28.66 8.99 0.03
C LYS A 235 -28.19 9.13 -1.42
N ARG A 236 -27.69 8.04 -2.01
CA ARG A 236 -27.18 7.99 -3.39
C ARG A 236 -27.71 6.75 -4.10
N TYR A 237 -27.86 6.84 -5.42
CA TYR A 237 -28.30 5.72 -6.25
C TYR A 237 -27.10 4.91 -6.72
N PHE A 238 -27.22 3.59 -6.69
CA PHE A 238 -26.21 2.70 -7.25
C PHE A 238 -26.52 2.40 -8.71
N ILE A 239 -25.52 2.56 -9.59
CA ILE A 239 -25.60 2.15 -10.99
C ILE A 239 -24.75 0.91 -11.18
N ASN A 240 -25.40 -0.21 -11.53
CA ASN A 240 -24.68 -1.44 -11.83
C ASN A 240 -23.96 -1.29 -13.17
N LEU A 241 -22.62 -1.46 -13.15
CA LEU A 241 -21.75 -1.31 -14.31
C LEU A 241 -21.05 -2.64 -14.58
N PRO A 242 -21.52 -3.44 -15.56
CA PRO A 242 -20.85 -4.68 -15.96
C PRO A 242 -19.39 -4.44 -16.32
N PHE A 243 -18.51 -5.41 -16.06
CA PHE A 243 -17.06 -5.26 -16.29
C PHE A 243 -16.70 -4.81 -17.70
N ASN A 244 -17.40 -5.33 -18.73
CA ASN A 244 -17.16 -4.96 -20.13
C ASN A 244 -17.46 -3.48 -20.40
N VAL A 245 -18.57 -2.97 -19.81
CA VAL A 245 -18.95 -1.56 -19.92
C VAL A 245 -17.98 -0.70 -19.12
N ALA A 246 -17.65 -1.12 -17.88
CA ALA A 246 -16.69 -0.43 -17.04
C ALA A 246 -15.32 -0.28 -17.71
N SER A 247 -14.84 -1.32 -18.42
CA SER A 247 -13.57 -1.27 -19.17
C SER A 247 -13.62 -0.28 -20.33
N LYS A 248 -14.74 -0.19 -21.07
CA LYS A 248 -14.92 0.81 -22.13
C LYS A 248 -14.96 2.23 -21.56
N VAL A 249 -15.71 2.45 -20.49
CA VAL A 249 -15.77 3.74 -19.80
C VAL A 249 -14.39 4.14 -19.28
N ALA A 250 -13.67 3.23 -18.62
CA ALA A 250 -12.31 3.47 -18.14
C ALA A 250 -11.34 3.83 -19.28
N PHE A 251 -11.48 3.23 -20.46
CA PHE A 251 -10.65 3.57 -21.64
C PHE A 251 -10.78 5.05 -22.04
N PHE A 252 -11.97 5.62 -21.97
CA PHE A 252 -12.17 7.06 -22.23
C PHE A 252 -11.69 7.92 -21.07
N LEU A 253 -12.00 7.53 -19.83
CA LEU A 253 -11.61 8.27 -18.63
C LEU A 253 -10.09 8.32 -18.40
N GLU A 254 -9.34 7.31 -18.85
CA GLU A 254 -7.87 7.31 -18.80
C GLU A 254 -7.22 8.47 -19.58
N ARG A 255 -7.94 9.07 -20.54
CA ARG A 255 -7.46 10.20 -21.35
C ARG A 255 -7.70 11.54 -20.68
N LEU A 256 -8.56 11.60 -19.67
CA LEU A 256 -8.83 12.82 -18.91
C LEU A 256 -7.68 13.13 -17.92
N PRO A 257 -7.45 14.41 -17.60
CA PRO A 257 -6.43 14.80 -16.63
C PRO A 257 -6.72 14.25 -15.23
N VAL A 258 -7.99 14.11 -14.85
CA VAL A 258 -8.42 13.47 -13.61
C VAL A 258 -8.93 12.06 -13.93
N LYS A 259 -8.14 11.07 -13.56
CA LYS A 259 -8.47 9.66 -13.79
C LYS A 259 -9.34 9.15 -12.64
N LEU A 260 -10.61 8.94 -12.91
CA LEU A 260 -11.55 8.38 -11.93
C LEU A 260 -11.34 6.89 -11.74
N ILE A 261 -11.05 6.16 -12.82
CA ILE A 261 -10.77 4.72 -12.83
C ILE A 261 -9.95 4.36 -14.07
N THR A 262 -9.11 3.34 -13.97
CA THR A 262 -8.33 2.79 -15.08
C THR A 262 -8.82 1.38 -15.46
N ARG A 263 -8.57 0.97 -16.71
CA ARG A 263 -8.88 -0.40 -17.15
C ARG A 263 -8.17 -1.45 -16.30
N ASP A 264 -6.95 -1.17 -15.89
CA ASP A 264 -6.18 -2.07 -15.04
C ASP A 264 -6.82 -2.24 -13.66
N GLN A 265 -7.37 -1.15 -13.08
CA GLN A 265 -8.15 -1.23 -11.86
C GLN A 265 -9.44 -2.04 -12.03
N VAL A 266 -10.13 -1.90 -13.17
CA VAL A 266 -11.30 -2.73 -13.50
C VAL A 266 -10.92 -4.22 -13.59
N GLU A 267 -9.76 -4.55 -14.18
CA GLU A 267 -9.26 -5.92 -14.21
C GLU A 267 -8.95 -6.47 -12.81
N MET A 268 -8.37 -5.65 -11.93
CA MET A 268 -8.13 -6.05 -10.53
C MET A 268 -9.43 -6.33 -9.78
N LEU A 269 -10.51 -5.61 -10.08
CA LEU A 269 -11.83 -5.83 -9.45
C LEU A 269 -12.51 -7.15 -9.85
N LYS A 270 -12.00 -7.88 -10.85
CA LYS A 270 -12.51 -9.22 -11.20
C LYS A 270 -12.04 -10.32 -10.25
N THR A 271 -11.14 -9.99 -9.34
CA THR A 271 -10.52 -10.96 -8.42
C THR A 271 -10.75 -10.54 -6.98
N ASP A 272 -11.25 -11.46 -6.17
CA ASP A 272 -11.44 -11.22 -4.74
C ASP A 272 -10.12 -10.94 -4.03
N ASN A 273 -10.15 -9.95 -3.16
CA ASN A 273 -9.00 -9.46 -2.40
C ASN A 273 -9.08 -9.95 -0.94
N ILE A 274 -9.12 -11.29 -0.78
CA ILE A 274 -9.30 -12.00 0.50
C ILE A 274 -8.05 -12.83 0.81
N VAL A 275 -7.62 -12.79 2.07
CA VAL A 275 -6.44 -13.51 2.59
C VAL A 275 -6.62 -15.04 2.47
N ASN A 276 -5.63 -15.69 1.90
CA ASN A 276 -5.55 -17.15 1.92
C ASN A 276 -5.07 -17.62 3.31
N LYS A 277 -5.82 -18.53 3.94
CA LYS A 277 -5.48 -19.07 5.26
C LYS A 277 -4.06 -19.63 5.34
N LYS A 278 -3.51 -20.18 4.25
CA LYS A 278 -2.13 -20.72 4.22
C LYS A 278 -1.07 -19.65 4.42
N ASN A 279 -1.26 -18.43 3.89
CA ASN A 279 -0.31 -17.33 3.92
C ASN A 279 -0.70 -16.22 4.92
N SER A 280 -1.75 -16.42 5.71
CA SER A 280 -2.24 -15.43 6.66
C SER A 280 -1.16 -15.02 7.67
N TYR A 281 -1.03 -13.72 7.90
CA TYR A 281 -0.12 -13.17 8.90
C TYR A 281 -0.33 -13.78 10.31
N LYS A 282 -1.55 -14.19 10.65
CA LYS A 282 -1.89 -14.83 11.94
C LYS A 282 -1.11 -16.11 12.21
N LYS A 283 -0.60 -16.79 11.18
CA LYS A 283 0.28 -17.95 11.35
C LYS A 283 1.69 -17.58 11.82
N PHE A 284 2.09 -16.38 11.56
CA PHE A 284 3.46 -15.92 11.78
C PHE A 284 3.57 -14.92 12.91
N LEU A 285 2.52 -14.13 13.14
CA LEU A 285 2.53 -13.00 14.06
C LEU A 285 1.27 -13.04 14.93
N GLN A 286 1.44 -12.85 16.23
CA GLN A 286 0.34 -12.69 17.17
C GLN A 286 -0.06 -11.21 17.20
N TYR A 287 -1.04 -10.85 16.39
CA TYR A 287 -1.59 -9.50 16.34
C TYR A 287 -3.05 -9.55 15.91
N GLU A 288 -3.91 -8.81 16.59
CA GLU A 288 -5.31 -8.65 16.24
C GLU A 288 -5.56 -7.30 15.59
N CYS A 289 -6.07 -7.34 14.35
CA CYS A 289 -6.39 -6.15 13.60
C CYS A 289 -7.73 -5.55 14.04
N ASN A 290 -7.86 -4.24 13.92
CA ASN A 290 -9.09 -3.51 14.20
C ASN A 290 -10.18 -3.82 13.16
N SER A 291 -11.45 -3.84 13.60
CA SER A 291 -12.61 -3.94 12.70
C SER A 291 -12.67 -2.72 11.78
N PHE A 292 -12.97 -3.00 10.49
CA PHE A 292 -13.22 -1.98 9.47
C PHE A 292 -14.30 -1.00 9.92
N PHE A 293 -15.41 -1.51 10.42
CA PHE A 293 -16.55 -0.68 10.83
C PHE A 293 -16.21 0.33 11.91
N ILE A 294 -15.40 -0.08 12.90
CA ILE A 294 -15.00 0.78 14.02
C ILE A 294 -13.99 1.84 13.53
N ALA A 295 -12.97 1.41 12.81
CA ALA A 295 -11.89 2.30 12.37
C ALA A 295 -12.35 3.27 11.27
N ALA A 296 -13.07 2.80 10.25
CA ALA A 296 -13.59 3.64 9.18
C ALA A 296 -14.64 4.65 9.68
N LYS A 297 -15.46 4.29 10.68
CA LYS A 297 -16.37 5.23 11.32
C LYS A 297 -15.62 6.41 11.96
N LYS A 298 -14.48 6.15 12.62
CA LYS A 298 -13.64 7.22 13.19
C LYS A 298 -13.09 8.13 12.09
N GLN A 299 -12.56 7.55 11.02
CA GLN A 299 -12.04 8.29 9.86
C GLN A 299 -13.12 9.16 9.21
N LEU A 300 -14.29 8.59 8.93
CA LEU A 300 -15.38 9.28 8.24
C LEU A 300 -16.02 10.42 9.07
N LYS A 301 -15.79 10.49 10.39
CA LYS A 301 -16.24 11.63 11.21
C LYS A 301 -15.66 12.97 10.74
N PHE A 302 -14.47 13.00 10.19
CA PHE A 302 -13.86 14.22 9.64
C PHE A 302 -14.59 14.74 8.40
N TYR A 303 -15.28 13.87 7.66
CA TYR A 303 -16.09 14.27 6.52
C TYR A 303 -17.48 14.83 6.91
N LYS A 304 -17.93 14.62 8.16
CA LYS A 304 -19.21 15.12 8.68
C LYS A 304 -19.12 16.56 9.17
N LYS A 305 -17.97 16.99 9.68
CA LYS A 305 -17.72 18.35 10.14
C LYS A 305 -17.16 19.18 8.99
N ASN A 306 -17.99 20.05 8.40
CA ASN A 306 -17.64 21.11 7.47
C ASN A 306 -16.58 20.73 6.42
N GLY A 307 -17.06 20.29 5.25
CA GLY A 307 -16.32 20.28 4.00
C GLY A 307 -14.85 19.88 4.16
N GLY A 308 -14.57 18.59 4.02
CA GLY A 308 -13.18 18.14 4.03
C GLY A 308 -12.36 18.91 3.00
N HIS A 309 -11.12 19.27 3.37
CA HIS A 309 -10.12 19.87 2.53
C HIS A 309 -9.74 18.99 1.36
#